data_ef5827bb02f3d1f47ef3ed30346bdf7a
#
_entry.id   ef5827bb02f3d1f47ef3ed30346bdf7a
#
_cell.length_a   1.000
_cell.length_b   1.000
_cell.length_c   1.000
_cell.angle_alpha   90.00
_cell.angle_beta   90.00
_cell.angle_gamma   90.00
#
_symmetry.space_group_name_H-M   'P 1'
#
loop_
_entity.id
_entity.type
_entity.pdbx_description
1 polymer ?
#
loop_
_entity_poly.entity_id
_entity_poly.type
_entity_poly.pdbx_seq_one_letter_code
_entity_poly.pdbx_strand_id
1 'polypeptide(L)'
;MGKEIEGIVQIGSKPVVERHATATGLLHLSPVTVAAIQEKSVKKGDVLEASTIAAIQAVKDTPRIIPHCHPIPLEGCNVTWDWEGHALRCTVLVSAHYKTGIEMEALTGVCAGLLCALDMVKSLEKDGSGQYPGTSITDVVVVEKFKGTV
;
A
#
# COMPACT_ATOMS: atom_id res chain seq x y z
N MET A 1 -32.04 -10.18 -21.73
CA MET A 1 -30.75 -10.84 -21.90
C MET A 1 -29.71 -10.29 -20.92
N GLY A 2 -29.08 -11.16 -20.14
CA GLY A 2 -28.12 -10.76 -19.11
C GLY A 2 -26.80 -10.29 -19.71
N LYS A 3 -26.13 -9.34 -19.03
CA LYS A 3 -24.78 -8.91 -19.36
C LYS A 3 -23.78 -9.90 -18.73
N GLU A 4 -22.89 -10.46 -19.52
CA GLU A 4 -21.79 -11.24 -18.99
C GLU A 4 -20.76 -10.31 -18.35
N ILE A 5 -20.29 -10.68 -17.16
CA ILE A 5 -19.22 -9.98 -16.46
C ILE A 5 -18.05 -10.93 -16.34
N GLU A 6 -16.91 -10.56 -16.95
CA GLU A 6 -15.70 -11.33 -16.84
C GLU A 6 -15.10 -11.16 -15.44
N GLY A 7 -15.16 -12.23 -14.63
CA GLY A 7 -14.68 -12.18 -13.24
C GLY A 7 -13.17 -12.10 -13.14
N ILE A 8 -12.48 -13.00 -13.86
CA ILE A 8 -11.01 -13.06 -13.89
C ILE A 8 -10.59 -13.29 -15.33
N VAL A 9 -9.69 -12.43 -15.84
CA VAL A 9 -9.22 -12.50 -17.22
C VAL A 9 -8.35 -13.74 -17.43
N GLN A 10 -8.56 -14.45 -18.54
CA GLN A 10 -7.76 -15.61 -18.90
C GLN A 10 -6.31 -15.18 -19.23
N ILE A 11 -5.35 -15.77 -18.53
CA ILE A 11 -3.92 -15.52 -18.75
C ILE A 11 -3.12 -16.80 -19.04
N GLY A 12 -3.82 -17.93 -19.24
CA GLY A 12 -3.18 -19.24 -19.39
C GLY A 12 -2.18 -19.31 -20.54
N SER A 13 -2.42 -18.59 -21.64
CA SER A 13 -1.56 -18.54 -22.81
C SER A 13 -0.41 -17.54 -22.74
N LYS A 14 -0.38 -16.66 -21.73
CA LYS A 14 0.67 -15.65 -21.58
C LYS A 14 1.95 -16.29 -21.04
N PRO A 15 3.11 -15.82 -21.48
CA PRO A 15 4.37 -16.32 -20.93
C PRO A 15 4.63 -15.81 -19.52
N VAL A 16 5.37 -16.60 -18.76
CA VAL A 16 5.90 -16.16 -17.45
C VAL A 16 7.11 -15.28 -17.70
N VAL A 17 7.08 -14.06 -17.21
CA VAL A 17 8.19 -13.10 -17.32
C VAL A 17 8.43 -12.44 -15.97
N GLU A 18 9.59 -11.82 -15.80
CA GLU A 18 9.91 -11.04 -14.62
C GLU A 18 8.96 -9.82 -14.54
N ARG A 19 8.41 -9.59 -13.36
CA ARG A 19 7.49 -8.50 -13.07
C ARG A 19 7.96 -7.75 -11.83
N HIS A 20 7.99 -6.43 -11.93
CA HIS A 20 8.19 -5.55 -10.78
C HIS A 20 7.12 -4.46 -10.82
N ALA A 21 6.76 -3.97 -9.66
CA ALA A 21 5.92 -2.78 -9.56
C ALA A 21 6.31 -2.01 -8.31
N THR A 22 6.39 -0.71 -8.43
CA THR A 22 6.63 0.21 -7.32
C THR A 22 5.47 1.18 -7.25
N ALA A 23 4.87 1.29 -6.07
CA ALA A 23 3.82 2.26 -5.80
C ALA A 23 4.21 3.10 -4.58
N THR A 24 3.64 4.29 -4.48
CA THR A 24 3.90 5.20 -3.37
C THR A 24 2.63 5.97 -3.00
N GLY A 25 2.63 6.55 -1.81
CA GLY A 25 1.56 7.43 -1.35
C GLY A 25 2.00 8.24 -0.14
N LEU A 26 1.22 9.24 0.21
CA LEU A 26 1.52 10.17 1.31
C LEU A 26 0.39 10.16 2.33
N LEU A 27 0.77 10.21 3.61
CA LEU A 27 -0.12 10.49 4.73
C LEU A 27 0.27 11.84 5.33
N HIS A 28 -0.61 12.82 5.22
CA HIS A 28 -0.40 14.16 5.79
C HIS A 28 -0.84 14.18 7.24
N LEU A 29 0.05 14.65 8.12
CA LEU A 29 -0.14 14.62 9.57
C LEU A 29 0.19 15.98 10.18
N SER A 30 -0.30 16.19 11.41
CA SER A 30 0.09 17.37 12.19
C SER A 30 1.52 17.24 12.73
N PRO A 31 2.20 18.36 13.02
CA PRO A 31 3.56 18.32 13.58
C PRO A 31 3.67 17.51 14.88
N VAL A 32 2.65 17.57 15.73
CA VAL A 32 2.60 16.82 17.01
C VAL A 32 2.60 15.32 16.75
N THR A 33 1.84 14.87 15.77
CA THR A 33 1.77 13.45 15.39
C THR A 33 3.07 12.97 14.79
N VAL A 34 3.68 13.77 13.92
CA VAL A 34 5.00 13.45 13.33
C VAL A 34 6.03 13.25 14.44
N ALA A 35 6.08 14.16 15.40
CA ALA A 35 6.99 14.06 16.54
C ALA A 35 6.73 12.78 17.35
N ALA A 36 5.47 12.47 17.63
CA ALA A 36 5.10 11.27 18.39
C ALA A 36 5.56 9.98 17.69
N ILE A 37 5.42 9.90 16.37
CA ILE A 37 5.89 8.74 15.60
C ILE A 37 7.41 8.64 15.67
N GLN A 38 8.12 9.74 15.45
CA GLN A 38 9.59 9.78 15.45
C GLN A 38 10.18 9.46 16.83
N GLU A 39 9.52 9.90 17.90
CA GLU A 39 9.94 9.66 19.28
C GLU A 39 9.46 8.30 19.82
N LYS A 40 8.66 7.58 19.03
CA LYS A 40 8.07 6.28 19.42
C LYS A 40 7.23 6.36 20.68
N SER A 41 6.50 7.47 20.84
CA SER A 41 5.62 7.71 22.00
C SER A 41 4.14 7.43 21.75
N VAL A 42 3.80 6.84 20.60
CA VAL A 42 2.42 6.49 20.24
C VAL A 42 1.95 5.32 21.10
N LYS A 43 0.76 5.44 21.68
CA LYS A 43 0.22 4.44 22.64
C LYS A 43 0.04 3.05 22.02
N LYS A 44 -0.31 2.98 20.75
CA LYS A 44 -0.52 1.69 20.05
C LYS A 44 0.77 0.98 19.65
N GLY A 45 1.92 1.62 19.85
CA GLY A 45 3.23 1.03 19.57
C GLY A 45 4.01 1.70 18.46
N ASP A 46 4.94 0.97 17.86
CA ASP A 46 5.78 1.45 16.77
C ASP A 46 4.97 1.52 15.48
N VAL A 47 4.71 2.75 15.03
CA VAL A 47 3.82 2.99 13.88
C VAL A 47 4.40 2.43 12.59
N LEU A 48 5.69 2.68 12.32
CA LEU A 48 6.30 2.25 11.06
C LEU A 48 6.46 0.73 10.99
N GLU A 49 6.81 0.11 12.10
CA GLU A 49 6.93 -1.36 12.16
C GLU A 49 5.56 -2.03 11.93
N ALA A 50 4.54 -1.62 12.68
CA ALA A 50 3.20 -2.18 12.53
C ALA A 50 2.63 -1.94 11.12
N SER A 51 2.84 -0.74 10.58
CA SER A 51 2.34 -0.38 9.25
C SER A 51 3.07 -1.13 8.14
N THR A 52 4.35 -1.45 8.34
CA THR A 52 5.11 -2.32 7.42
C THR A 52 4.48 -3.71 7.35
N ILE A 53 4.14 -4.29 8.50
CA ILE A 53 3.49 -5.61 8.55
C ILE A 53 2.12 -5.56 7.86
N ALA A 54 1.34 -4.50 8.12
CA ALA A 54 0.04 -4.32 7.47
C ALA A 54 0.18 -4.21 5.94
N ALA A 55 1.19 -3.48 5.45
CA ALA A 55 1.46 -3.37 4.02
C ALA A 55 1.81 -4.72 3.40
N ILE A 56 2.71 -5.47 4.02
CA ILE A 56 3.11 -6.81 3.55
C ILE A 56 1.91 -7.75 3.51
N GLN A 57 1.10 -7.74 4.55
CA GLN A 57 -0.11 -8.56 4.64
C GLN A 57 -1.08 -8.25 3.50
N ALA A 58 -1.32 -6.97 3.24
CA ALA A 58 -2.23 -6.53 2.17
C ALA A 58 -1.70 -6.88 0.78
N VAL A 59 -0.39 -6.77 0.56
CA VAL A 59 0.25 -7.21 -0.69
C VAL A 59 -0.09 -8.67 -0.98
N LYS A 60 0.03 -9.54 0.03
CA LYS A 60 -0.28 -10.97 -0.09
C LYS A 60 -1.78 -11.22 -0.26
N ASP A 61 -2.62 -10.40 0.35
CA ASP A 61 -4.07 -10.57 0.34
C ASP A 61 -4.77 -9.80 -0.78
N THR A 62 -4.03 -9.20 -1.71
CA THR A 62 -4.59 -8.38 -2.78
C THR A 62 -5.75 -9.06 -3.53
N PRO A 63 -5.67 -10.34 -3.97
CA PRO A 63 -6.78 -10.96 -4.68
C PRO A 63 -8.03 -11.16 -3.81
N ARG A 64 -7.91 -11.14 -2.49
CA ARG A 64 -9.05 -11.19 -1.57
C ARG A 64 -9.72 -9.83 -1.41
N ILE A 65 -8.98 -8.75 -1.62
CA ILE A 65 -9.45 -7.36 -1.50
C ILE A 65 -9.98 -6.88 -2.85
N ILE A 66 -9.27 -7.23 -3.93
CA ILE A 66 -9.59 -6.85 -5.32
C ILE A 66 -9.98 -8.13 -6.06
N PRO A 67 -11.28 -8.43 -6.17
CA PRO A 67 -11.73 -9.78 -6.57
C PRO A 67 -11.37 -10.19 -8.00
N HIS A 68 -11.13 -9.23 -8.89
CA HIS A 68 -10.73 -9.54 -10.28
C HIS A 68 -9.22 -9.78 -10.45
N CYS A 69 -8.42 -9.58 -9.40
CA CYS A 69 -6.99 -9.86 -9.44
C CYS A 69 -6.71 -11.36 -9.34
N HIS A 70 -5.73 -11.82 -10.10
CA HIS A 70 -5.24 -13.19 -9.98
C HIS A 70 -4.44 -13.37 -8.69
N PRO A 71 -4.49 -14.52 -8.04
CA PRO A 71 -3.54 -14.86 -6.98
C PRO A 71 -2.16 -15.09 -7.60
N ILE A 72 -1.21 -14.25 -7.24
CA ILE A 72 0.14 -14.26 -7.83
C ILE A 72 1.14 -14.74 -6.79
N PRO A 73 2.01 -15.72 -7.14
CA PRO A 73 3.06 -16.17 -6.24
C PRO A 73 4.17 -15.12 -6.18
N LEU A 74 4.08 -14.22 -5.19
CA LEU A 74 5.05 -13.15 -5.02
C LEU A 74 6.38 -13.68 -4.49
N GLU A 75 7.47 -13.06 -4.95
CA GLU A 75 8.85 -13.46 -4.60
C GLU A 75 9.53 -12.43 -3.70
N GLY A 76 9.14 -11.17 -3.80
CA GLY A 76 9.72 -10.12 -3.00
C GLY A 76 8.75 -8.99 -2.71
N CYS A 77 8.93 -8.38 -1.55
CA CYS A 77 8.16 -7.20 -1.15
C CYS A 77 9.04 -6.36 -0.22
N ASN A 78 9.30 -5.12 -0.62
CA ASN A 78 10.02 -4.15 0.19
C ASN A 78 9.12 -2.96 0.50
N VAL A 79 9.10 -2.55 1.75
CA VAL A 79 8.33 -1.38 2.22
C VAL A 79 9.31 -0.36 2.78
N THR A 80 9.25 0.86 2.27
CA THR A 80 10.12 1.95 2.68
C THR A 80 9.30 3.13 3.17
N TRP A 81 9.75 3.76 4.24
CA TRP A 81 9.11 4.93 4.85
C TRP A 81 10.06 6.11 4.83
N ASP A 82 9.58 7.25 4.34
CA ASP A 82 10.33 8.51 4.29
C ASP A 82 9.47 9.66 4.77
N TRP A 83 10.10 10.67 5.33
CA TRP A 83 9.42 11.91 5.72
C TRP A 83 9.64 12.99 4.66
N GLU A 84 8.54 13.64 4.28
CA GLU A 84 8.55 14.83 3.41
C GLU A 84 7.80 15.93 4.14
N GLY A 85 8.53 16.77 4.89
CA GLY A 85 7.92 17.73 5.80
C GLY A 85 7.09 16.99 6.86
N HIS A 86 5.80 17.30 6.94
CA HIS A 86 4.88 16.63 7.86
C HIS A 86 4.07 15.50 7.18
N ALA A 87 4.53 15.04 6.02
CA ALA A 87 3.92 13.91 5.34
C ALA A 87 4.80 12.67 5.46
N LEU A 88 4.16 11.54 5.70
CA LEU A 88 4.80 10.23 5.72
C LEU A 88 4.61 9.57 4.36
N ARG A 89 5.70 9.28 3.68
CA ARG A 89 5.66 8.55 2.40
C ARG A 89 5.85 7.06 2.64
N CYS A 90 4.93 6.28 2.11
CA CYS A 90 5.07 4.82 2.00
C CYS A 90 5.42 4.46 0.56
N THR A 91 6.45 3.67 0.36
CA THR A 91 6.80 3.12 -0.95
C THR A 91 6.86 1.61 -0.85
N VAL A 92 6.16 0.93 -1.74
CA VAL A 92 6.11 -0.54 -1.79
C VAL A 92 6.63 -0.99 -3.14
N LEU A 93 7.66 -1.84 -3.11
CA LEU A 93 8.21 -2.52 -4.28
C LEU A 93 7.90 -4.00 -4.18
N VAL A 94 7.26 -4.56 -5.19
CA VAL A 94 6.96 -6.00 -5.28
C VAL A 94 7.61 -6.61 -6.50
N SER A 95 7.95 -7.89 -6.41
CA SER A 95 8.55 -8.65 -7.51
C SER A 95 7.98 -10.05 -7.60
N ALA A 96 7.92 -10.56 -8.84
CA ALA A 96 7.46 -11.91 -9.14
C ALA A 96 7.91 -12.29 -10.56
N HIS A 97 7.79 -13.58 -10.87
CA HIS A 97 7.82 -14.09 -12.24
C HIS A 97 6.44 -14.68 -12.50
N TYR A 98 5.66 -14.02 -13.33
CA TYR A 98 4.30 -14.48 -13.59
C TYR A 98 3.76 -13.93 -14.93
N LYS A 99 2.51 -14.27 -15.20
CA LYS A 99 1.83 -14.02 -16.48
C LYS A 99 1.11 -12.67 -16.55
N THR A 100 1.04 -11.94 -15.45
CA THR A 100 0.36 -10.64 -15.36
C THR A 100 1.12 -9.69 -14.44
N GLY A 101 0.82 -8.39 -14.52
CA GLY A 101 1.46 -7.38 -13.69
C GLY A 101 1.02 -7.44 -12.23
N ILE A 102 1.79 -6.79 -11.38
CA ILE A 102 1.61 -6.79 -9.92
C ILE A 102 1.49 -5.38 -9.33
N GLU A 103 1.09 -4.41 -10.15
CA GLU A 103 0.87 -3.03 -9.69
C GLU A 103 -0.24 -2.91 -8.64
N MET A 104 -1.27 -3.77 -8.71
CA MET A 104 -2.35 -3.73 -7.72
C MET A 104 -1.87 -4.21 -6.36
N GLU A 105 -0.98 -5.18 -6.32
CA GLU A 105 -0.33 -5.63 -5.10
C GLU A 105 0.46 -4.49 -4.44
N ALA A 106 1.25 -3.77 -5.23
CA ALA A 106 2.02 -2.64 -4.72
C ALA A 106 1.11 -1.52 -4.20
N LEU A 107 0.07 -1.15 -4.95
CA LEU A 107 -0.90 -0.13 -4.55
C LEU A 107 -1.67 -0.53 -3.28
N THR A 108 -2.11 -1.78 -3.19
CA THR A 108 -2.84 -2.27 -2.02
C THR A 108 -1.95 -2.20 -0.77
N GLY A 109 -0.68 -2.56 -0.92
CA GLY A 109 0.29 -2.43 0.16
C GLY A 109 0.46 -1.00 0.65
N VAL A 110 0.59 -0.04 -0.27
CA VAL A 110 0.68 1.39 0.07
C VAL A 110 -0.56 1.85 0.84
N CYS A 111 -1.74 1.55 0.32
CA CYS A 111 -3.00 1.98 0.94
C CYS A 111 -3.16 1.40 2.35
N ALA A 112 -2.91 0.11 2.53
CA ALA A 112 -3.04 -0.55 3.82
C ALA A 112 -1.98 -0.05 4.82
N GLY A 113 -0.75 0.16 4.37
CA GLY A 113 0.31 0.70 5.21
C GLY A 113 -0.04 2.09 5.73
N LEU A 114 -0.49 2.98 4.85
CA LEU A 114 -0.90 4.33 5.24
C LEU A 114 -2.13 4.33 6.13
N LEU A 115 -3.10 3.46 5.88
CA LEU A 115 -4.29 3.31 6.73
C LEU A 115 -3.94 2.81 8.13
N CYS A 116 -3.03 1.84 8.21
CA CYS A 116 -2.55 1.36 9.51
C CYS A 116 -1.87 2.47 10.30
N ALA A 117 -0.99 3.23 9.65
CA ALA A 117 -0.33 4.38 10.27
C ALA A 117 -1.36 5.40 10.78
N LEU A 118 -2.34 5.74 9.96
CA LEU A 118 -3.41 6.66 10.35
C LEU A 118 -4.22 6.12 11.53
N ASP A 119 -4.62 4.86 11.50
CA ASP A 119 -5.38 4.27 12.62
C ASP A 119 -4.62 4.37 13.94
N MET A 120 -3.31 4.12 13.90
CA MET A 120 -2.49 4.13 15.11
C MET A 120 -2.36 5.52 15.74
N VAL A 121 -2.50 6.60 14.95
CA VAL A 121 -2.30 7.98 15.40
C VAL A 121 -3.56 8.83 15.34
N LYS A 122 -4.68 8.25 14.94
CA LYS A 122 -5.91 9.04 14.69
C LYS A 122 -6.37 9.85 15.93
N SER A 123 -6.11 9.39 17.14
CA SER A 123 -6.45 10.12 18.35
C SER A 123 -5.67 11.43 18.49
N LEU A 124 -4.46 11.51 17.90
CA LEU A 124 -3.64 12.72 17.88
C LEU A 124 -4.06 13.69 16.77
N GLU A 125 -4.75 13.18 15.73
CA GLU A 125 -5.16 13.98 14.59
C GLU A 125 -6.56 14.57 14.73
N LYS A 126 -7.42 13.97 15.54
CA LYS A 126 -8.78 14.47 15.75
C LYS A 126 -8.77 15.86 16.36
N ASP A 127 -9.64 16.75 15.85
CA ASP A 127 -9.95 18.03 16.50
C ASP A 127 -10.99 17.86 17.61
N GLY A 128 -11.39 18.97 18.24
CA GLY A 128 -12.36 18.96 19.33
C GLY A 128 -13.76 18.48 18.93
N SER A 129 -14.08 18.46 17.64
CA SER A 129 -15.36 17.96 17.11
C SER A 129 -15.28 16.52 16.59
N GLY A 130 -14.11 15.88 16.70
CA GLY A 130 -13.88 14.51 16.22
C GLY A 130 -13.61 14.41 14.73
N GLN A 131 -13.27 15.52 14.07
CA GLN A 131 -12.94 15.59 12.65
C GLN A 131 -11.43 15.59 12.41
N TYR A 132 -11.02 15.45 11.15
CA TYR A 132 -9.63 15.34 10.74
C TYR A 132 -9.27 16.43 9.72
N PRO A 133 -9.21 17.71 10.13
CA PRO A 133 -9.05 18.83 9.18
C PRO A 133 -7.69 18.85 8.48
N GLY A 134 -6.65 18.31 9.10
CA GLY A 134 -5.29 18.32 8.55
C GLY A 134 -4.77 16.97 8.13
N THR A 135 -5.62 15.93 8.14
CA THR A 135 -5.19 14.55 7.88
C THR A 135 -5.74 14.06 6.55
N SER A 136 -4.88 13.57 5.69
CA SER A 136 -5.31 13.02 4.41
C SER A 136 -4.30 12.03 3.85
N ILE A 137 -4.79 11.07 3.08
CA ILE A 137 -3.95 10.19 2.25
C ILE A 137 -4.05 10.71 0.82
N THR A 138 -2.91 11.04 0.21
CA THR A 138 -2.84 11.63 -1.12
C THR A 138 -1.77 10.98 -1.98
N ASP A 139 -1.79 11.31 -3.28
CA ASP A 139 -0.73 10.97 -4.22
C ASP A 139 -0.38 9.48 -4.26
N VAL A 140 -1.41 8.65 -4.16
CA VAL A 140 -1.25 7.19 -4.31
C VAL A 140 -1.14 6.90 -5.81
N VAL A 141 0.05 6.47 -6.23
CA VAL A 141 0.35 6.27 -7.66
C VAL A 141 1.27 5.08 -7.87
N VAL A 142 1.22 4.52 -9.07
CA VAL A 142 2.24 3.58 -9.57
C VAL A 142 3.41 4.42 -10.06
N VAL A 143 4.58 4.25 -9.42
CA VAL A 143 5.80 4.95 -9.80
C VAL A 143 6.46 4.29 -11.00
N GLU A 144 6.49 2.96 -10.99
CA GLU A 144 7.12 2.18 -12.04
C GLU A 144 6.45 0.82 -12.16
N LYS A 145 6.29 0.36 -13.39
CA LYS A 145 5.87 -0.99 -13.72
C LYS A 145 6.89 -1.57 -14.70
N PHE A 146 7.48 -2.69 -14.35
CA PHE A 146 8.48 -3.39 -15.18
C PHE A 146 7.91 -4.74 -15.64
N LYS A 147 8.13 -5.02 -16.92
CA LYS A 147 7.83 -6.30 -17.54
C LYS A 147 9.08 -6.78 -18.29
N GLY A 148 9.63 -7.92 -17.88
CA GLY A 148 10.75 -8.55 -18.53
C GLY A 148 10.39 -9.14 -19.88
N THR A 149 11.40 -9.59 -20.61
CA THR A 149 11.24 -10.31 -21.88
C THR A 149 11.25 -11.81 -21.65
N VAL A 150 10.62 -12.52 -22.57
CA VAL A 150 10.59 -13.98 -22.55
C VAL A 150 11.99 -14.53 -22.89
#